data_013f85397321ea18fa3f8d07611ec3bc
#
_entry.id   013f85397321ea18fa3f8d07611ec3bc
#
_cell.length_a   1.000
_cell.length_b   1.000
_cell.length_c   1.000
_cell.angle_alpha   90.00
_cell.angle_beta   90.00
_cell.angle_gamma   90.00
#
_symmetry.space_group_name_H-M   'P 1'
#
loop_
_entity.id
_entity.type
_entity.pdbx_description
1 polymer ?
#
loop_
_entity_poly.entity_id
_entity_poly.type
_entity_poly.pdbx_seq_one_letter_code
_entity_poly.pdbx_strand_id
1 'polypeptide(L)' 'MDAGEQRKLDFAEREVVLRADLGEADEDRCVWTSVRFIMGGPRHPRVGESVYLIDRDGGSCMGHVVELTGWLARVRLLH' A
#
# COMPACT_ATOMS: atom_id res chain seq x y z
N MET A 1 -3.55 24.45 16.56
CA MET A 1 -3.30 23.18 15.88
C MET A 1 -2.41 23.38 14.68
N ASP A 2 -1.48 22.50 14.52
CA ASP A 2 -0.50 22.59 13.45
C ASP A 2 -1.07 22.12 12.12
N ALA A 3 -1.01 22.97 11.09
CA ALA A 3 -1.52 22.64 9.77
C ALA A 3 -0.76 21.46 9.13
N GLY A 4 0.53 21.33 9.44
CA GLY A 4 1.33 20.23 8.94
C GLY A 4 0.89 18.89 9.51
N GLU A 5 0.52 18.87 10.77
CA GLU A 5 0.04 17.68 11.43
C GLU A 5 -1.30 17.24 10.85
N GLN A 6 -2.16 18.20 10.58
CA GLN A 6 -3.45 17.91 9.97
C GLN A 6 -3.29 17.36 8.56
N ARG A 7 -2.30 17.83 7.81
CA ARG A 7 -2.01 17.29 6.49
C ARG A 7 -1.59 15.83 6.54
N LYS A 8 -0.81 15.46 7.55
CA LYS A 8 -0.39 14.08 7.71
C LYS A 8 -1.58 13.17 7.95
N LEU A 9 -2.53 13.63 8.75
CA LEU A 9 -3.74 12.87 9.00
C LEU A 9 -4.57 12.72 7.73
N ASP A 10 -4.71 13.81 6.97
CA ASP A 10 -5.43 13.77 5.70
C ASP A 10 -4.79 12.82 4.72
N PHE A 11 -3.45 12.83 4.66
CA PHE A 11 -2.74 11.94 3.77
C PHE A 11 -2.97 10.48 4.17
N ALA A 12 -2.87 10.18 5.45
CA ALA A 12 -3.09 8.83 5.96
C ALA A 12 -4.51 8.34 5.70
N GLU A 13 -5.48 9.25 5.72
CA GLU A 13 -6.86 8.90 5.44
C GLU A 13 -7.11 8.63 3.96
N ARG A 14 -6.36 9.27 3.08
CA ARG A 14 -6.53 9.11 1.64
C ARG A 14 -5.80 7.92 1.08
N GLU A 15 -4.65 7.63 1.62
CA GLU A 15 -3.79 6.58 1.09
C GLU A 15 -4.11 5.25 1.77
N VAL A 16 -4.26 4.23 0.96
CA VAL A 16 -4.40 2.88 1.47
C VAL A 16 -3.02 2.39 1.87
N VAL A 17 -2.90 1.92 3.10
CA VAL A 17 -1.64 1.41 3.64
C VAL A 17 -1.76 -0.09 3.82
N LEU A 18 -0.91 -0.84 3.15
CA LEU A 18 -0.91 -2.29 3.20
C LEU A 18 0.42 -2.79 3.73
N ARG A 19 0.38 -3.92 4.40
CA ARG A 19 1.58 -4.60 4.85
C ARG A 19 2.02 -5.57 3.77
N ALA A 20 3.29 -5.53 3.41
CA ALA A 20 3.82 -6.41 2.37
C ALA A 20 5.26 -6.80 2.69
N ASP A 21 5.67 -7.96 2.21
CA ASP A 21 7.05 -8.36 2.30
C ASP A 21 7.76 -7.90 1.02
N LEU A 22 8.45 -6.78 1.11
CA LEU A 22 9.08 -6.16 -0.05
C LEU A 22 10.21 -7.01 -0.62
N GLY A 23 10.76 -7.92 0.19
CA GLY A 23 11.79 -8.84 -0.26
C GLY A 23 11.26 -9.96 -1.15
N GLU A 24 9.93 -10.15 -1.18
CA GLU A 24 9.30 -11.18 -1.99
C GLU A 24 8.89 -10.69 -3.38
N ALA A 25 9.36 -9.50 -3.78
CA ALA A 25 9.02 -8.96 -5.09
C ALA A 25 9.52 -9.89 -6.20
N ASP A 26 8.68 -10.10 -7.21
CA ASP A 26 9.01 -10.94 -8.35
C ASP A 26 9.84 -10.18 -9.39
N GLU A 27 10.05 -10.80 -10.55
CA GLU A 27 10.84 -10.21 -11.63
C GLU A 27 10.24 -8.90 -12.14
N ASP A 28 8.94 -8.76 -12.03
CA ASP A 28 8.23 -7.56 -12.47
C ASP A 28 8.15 -6.52 -11.35
N ARG A 29 8.83 -6.76 -10.25
CA ARG A 29 8.84 -5.91 -9.07
C ARG A 29 7.47 -5.81 -8.42
N CYS A 30 6.72 -6.89 -8.46
CA CYS A 30 5.40 -6.98 -7.87
C CYS A 30 5.41 -7.86 -6.64
N VAL A 31 4.63 -7.47 -5.65
CA VAL A 31 4.40 -8.28 -4.46
C VAL A 31 2.93 -8.59 -4.34
N TRP A 32 2.60 -9.75 -3.80
CA TRP A 32 1.23 -10.10 -3.44
C TRP A 32 1.03 -9.76 -1.97
N THR A 33 -0.06 -9.08 -1.67
CA THR A 33 -0.37 -8.73 -0.30
C THR A 33 -1.87 -8.86 -0.06
N SER A 34 -2.22 -9.16 1.19
CA SER A 34 -3.63 -9.29 1.58
C SER A 34 -4.24 -7.90 1.75
N VAL A 35 -5.41 -7.69 1.17
CA VAL A 35 -6.19 -6.47 1.40
C VAL A 35 -7.21 -6.66 2.50
N ARG A 36 -7.22 -7.84 3.12
CA ARG A 36 -8.14 -8.13 4.21
C ARG A 36 -7.77 -7.38 5.47
N PHE A 37 -6.48 -7.14 5.68
CA PHE A 37 -5.99 -6.45 6.87
C PHE A 37 -5.30 -5.16 6.46
N ILE A 38 -6.11 -4.18 6.08
CA ILE A 38 -5.60 -2.87 5.70
C ILE A 38 -5.14 -2.14 6.95
N MET A 39 -3.92 -1.62 6.92
CA MET A 39 -3.34 -0.92 8.06
C MET A 39 -3.84 0.51 8.17
N GLY A 40 -4.24 1.09 7.05
CA GLY A 40 -4.77 2.44 7.04
C GLY A 40 -5.43 2.73 5.71
N GLY A 41 -6.25 3.76 5.70
CA GLY A 41 -6.96 4.15 4.51
C GLY A 41 -8.46 3.87 4.61
N PRO A 42 -9.26 4.55 3.81
CA PRO A 42 -10.71 4.54 3.96
C PRO A 42 -11.40 3.32 3.33
N ARG A 43 -10.75 2.60 2.45
CA ARG A 43 -11.40 1.53 1.70
C ARG A 43 -10.39 0.59 1.07
N HIS A 44 -10.90 -0.50 0.51
CA HIS A 44 -10.07 -1.41 -0.26
C HIS A 44 -9.52 -0.72 -1.50
N PRO A 45 -8.28 -1.02 -1.89
CA PRO A 45 -7.69 -0.43 -3.09
C PRO A 45 -8.35 -0.98 -4.34
N ARG A 46 -8.21 -0.25 -5.42
CA ARG A 46 -8.69 -0.65 -6.75
C ARG A 46 -7.49 -0.80 -7.68
N VAL A 47 -7.68 -1.60 -8.74
CA VAL A 47 -6.65 -1.71 -9.77
C VAL A 47 -6.35 -0.34 -10.34
N GLY A 48 -5.07 -0.02 -10.47
CA GLY A 48 -4.61 1.29 -10.95
C GLY A 48 -4.37 2.30 -9.85
N GLU A 49 -4.78 2.00 -8.64
CA GLU A 49 -4.64 2.92 -7.52
C GLU A 49 -3.24 2.81 -6.90
N SER A 50 -2.72 3.94 -6.42
CA SER A 50 -1.47 3.97 -5.69
C SER A 50 -1.74 3.60 -4.24
N VAL A 51 -0.85 2.79 -3.67
CA VAL A 51 -0.94 2.38 -2.28
C VAL A 51 0.42 2.54 -1.62
N TYR A 52 0.42 2.61 -0.29
CA TYR A 52 1.63 2.69 0.50
C TYR A 52 1.89 1.33 1.12
N LEU A 53 3.09 0.81 0.95
CA LEU A 53 3.44 -0.52 1.45
C LEU A 53 4.44 -0.39 2.58
N ILE A 54 4.20 -1.15 3.66
CA ILE A 54 5.10 -1.18 4.81
C ILE A 54 5.59 -2.60 5.01
N ASP A 55 6.91 -2.75 5.00
CA ASP A 55 7.57 -4.02 5.26
C ASP A 55 7.60 -4.28 6.78
N ARG A 56 7.74 -5.53 7.14
CA ARG A 56 7.88 -5.93 8.54
C ARG A 56 9.12 -5.33 9.19
N ASP A 57 10.14 -5.03 8.40
CA ASP A 57 11.39 -4.42 8.89
C ASP A 57 11.29 -2.91 9.02
N GLY A 58 10.14 -2.34 8.76
CA GLY A 58 9.94 -0.90 8.86
C GLY A 58 10.22 -0.13 7.58
N GLY A 59 10.71 -0.80 6.55
CA GLY A 59 10.89 -0.17 5.25
C GLY A 59 9.54 0.12 4.61
N SER A 60 9.50 1.09 3.73
CA SER A 60 8.26 1.45 3.07
C SER A 60 8.51 1.88 1.62
N CYS A 61 7.51 1.73 0.80
CA CYS A 61 7.55 2.27 -0.55
C CYS A 61 6.15 2.41 -1.11
N MET A 62 6.03 3.21 -2.15
CA MET A 62 4.77 3.34 -2.88
C MET A 62 4.65 2.23 -3.90
N GLY A 63 3.43 1.85 -4.22
CA GLY A 63 3.18 0.86 -5.24
C GLY A 63 1.89 1.16 -5.99
N HIS A 64 1.72 0.47 -7.12
CA HIS A 64 0.51 0.53 -7.93
C HIS A 64 -0.15 -0.82 -7.93
N VAL A 65 -1.45 -0.86 -7.65
CA VAL A 65 -2.21 -2.09 -7.70
C VAL A 65 -2.40 -2.47 -9.17
N VAL A 66 -1.89 -3.62 -9.55
CA VAL A 66 -1.99 -4.09 -10.95
C VAL A 66 -3.00 -5.22 -11.10
N GLU A 67 -3.34 -5.89 -10.01
CA GLU A 67 -4.30 -6.99 -10.05
C GLU A 67 -4.95 -7.18 -8.69
N LEU A 68 -6.22 -7.56 -8.69
CA LEU A 68 -6.96 -7.92 -7.49
C LEU A 68 -7.61 -9.27 -7.70
N THR A 69 -7.39 -10.20 -6.79
CA THR A 69 -7.98 -11.53 -6.85
C THR A 69 -8.43 -11.92 -5.45
N GLY A 70 -9.74 -11.90 -5.21
CA GLY A 70 -10.27 -12.18 -3.88
C GLY A 70 -9.72 -11.18 -2.86
N TRP A 71 -9.01 -11.69 -1.86
CA TRP A 71 -8.43 -10.86 -0.81
C TRP A 71 -6.96 -10.52 -1.08
N LEU A 72 -6.46 -10.78 -2.29
CA LEU A 72 -5.06 -10.54 -2.61
C LEU A 72 -4.94 -9.45 -3.66
N ALA A 73 -3.98 -8.57 -3.44
CA ALA A 73 -3.62 -7.54 -4.41
C ALA A 73 -2.19 -7.79 -4.87
N ARG A 74 -1.99 -7.72 -6.18
CA ARG A 74 -0.65 -7.70 -6.74
C ARG A 74 -0.27 -6.24 -6.95
N VAL A 75 0.81 -5.84 -6.34
CA VAL A 75 1.23 -4.43 -6.31
C VAL A 75 2.62 -4.31 -6.90
N ARG A 76 2.76 -3.44 -7.90
CA ARG A 76 4.06 -3.16 -8.50
C ARG A 76 4.73 -2.05 -7.72
N LEU A 77 5.97 -2.27 -7.30
CA LEU A 77 6.73 -1.32 -6.53
C LEU A 77 7.21 -0.17 -7.41
N LEU A 78 7.09 1.05 -6.90
CA LEU A 78 7.41 2.27 -7.63
C LEU A 78 8.74 2.84 -7.16
N HIS A 79 9.82 2.21 -7.53
CA HIS A 79 11.11 2.85 -7.39
C HIS A 79 12.25 2.01 -7.96
#